data_130a97de9422dd165c757ead32feb5e2
#
_entry.id   130a97de9422dd165c757ead32feb5e2
#
_cell.length_a   1.000
_cell.length_b   1.000
_cell.length_c   1.000
_cell.angle_alpha   90.00
_cell.angle_beta   90.00
_cell.angle_gamma   90.00
#
_symmetry.space_group_name_H-M   'P 1'
#
loop_
_entity.id
_entity.type
_entity.pdbx_description
1 polymer ?
#
loop_
_entity_poly.entity_id
_entity_poly.type
_entity_poly.pdbx_seq_one_letter_code
_entity_poly.pdbx_strand_id
1 'polypeptide(L)'
;RELYKTDPDKIAKKMQSAINKQYEDVFHVLKKYEVWFIPGNVDDVDIMNTYLSNSVKNVDGLIVEYDNKKIGFAGGGVPTPINARGEIDEDTFSKKLSKLKDSNIICTHAPPLVRELVTDVVTNKIEQGWVSLKDFIEIYQPEYSLFGDVHQPQASYWSLNSTRCINVGYFRATNQYLELSSIYI
;
A
#
# COMPACT_ATOMS: atom_id res chain seq x y z
N ARG A 1 -26.75 16.20 10.11
CA ARG A 1 -28.04 15.70 9.56
C ARG A 1 -28.67 16.61 8.50
N GLU A 2 -28.40 17.90 8.45
CA GLU A 2 -28.93 18.82 7.42
C GLU A 2 -28.17 18.77 6.08
N LEU A 3 -26.91 18.38 6.05
CA LEU A 3 -26.07 18.31 4.84
C LEU A 3 -26.54 17.24 3.83
N TYR A 4 -27.25 16.21 4.26
CA TYR A 4 -27.73 15.13 3.38
C TYR A 4 -29.06 15.47 2.64
N LYS A 5 -29.63 16.65 2.87
CA LYS A 5 -30.80 17.14 2.11
C LYS A 5 -30.42 18.02 0.92
N THR A 6 -29.11 18.26 0.71
CA THR A 6 -28.65 19.16 -0.35
C THR A 6 -27.97 18.32 -1.44
N ASP A 7 -28.51 18.47 -2.64
CA ASP A 7 -27.99 18.14 -3.96
C ASP A 7 -26.77 17.20 -3.96
N PRO A 8 -26.94 15.88 -4.30
CA PRO A 8 -25.85 14.88 -4.34
C PRO A 8 -24.67 15.33 -5.18
N ASP A 9 -24.90 16.03 -6.29
CA ASP A 9 -23.84 16.52 -7.18
C ASP A 9 -22.96 17.58 -6.52
N LYS A 10 -23.57 18.43 -5.69
CA LYS A 10 -22.83 19.45 -4.93
C LYS A 10 -21.95 18.81 -3.84
N ILE A 11 -22.43 17.72 -3.23
CA ILE A 11 -21.64 16.96 -2.26
C ILE A 11 -20.47 16.28 -2.96
N ALA A 12 -20.71 15.58 -4.06
CA ALA A 12 -19.69 14.92 -4.85
C ALA A 12 -18.57 15.89 -5.30
N LYS A 13 -18.96 17.07 -5.82
CA LYS A 13 -18.00 18.12 -6.20
C LYS A 13 -17.16 18.62 -5.02
N LYS A 14 -17.77 18.81 -3.85
CA LYS A 14 -17.03 19.22 -2.65
C LYS A 14 -16.05 18.14 -2.17
N MET A 15 -16.47 16.88 -2.18
CA MET A 15 -15.60 15.75 -1.83
C MET A 15 -14.43 15.65 -2.81
N GLN A 16 -14.68 15.74 -4.11
CA GLN A 16 -13.65 15.71 -5.14
C GLN A 16 -12.65 16.88 -4.97
N SER A 17 -13.15 18.09 -4.71
CA SER A 17 -12.28 19.24 -4.44
C SER A 17 -11.41 19.05 -3.20
N ALA A 18 -11.96 18.46 -2.13
CA ALA A 18 -11.21 18.17 -0.91
C ALA A 18 -10.13 17.11 -1.14
N ILE A 19 -10.44 16.06 -1.89
CA ILE A 19 -9.49 15.02 -2.28
C ILE A 19 -8.34 15.62 -3.10
N ASN A 20 -8.67 16.39 -4.14
CA ASN A 20 -7.65 17.04 -4.98
C ASN A 20 -6.73 17.93 -4.15
N LYS A 21 -7.30 18.71 -3.21
CA LYS A 21 -6.50 19.57 -2.31
C LYS A 21 -5.55 18.76 -1.44
N GLN A 22 -5.99 17.63 -0.89
CA GLN A 22 -5.13 16.75 -0.09
C GLN A 22 -3.97 16.19 -0.93
N TYR A 23 -4.23 15.72 -2.15
CA TYR A 23 -3.15 15.27 -3.04
C TYR A 23 -2.18 16.41 -3.38
N GLU A 24 -2.70 17.60 -3.72
CA GLU A 24 -1.86 18.77 -4.00
C GLU A 24 -0.91 19.06 -2.83
N ASP A 25 -1.42 19.12 -1.61
CA ASP A 25 -0.64 19.43 -0.41
C ASP A 25 0.43 18.37 -0.13
N VAL A 26 0.08 17.07 -0.23
CA VAL A 26 1.00 15.96 -0.01
C VAL A 26 2.09 15.94 -1.10
N PHE A 27 1.71 15.97 -2.37
CA PHE A 27 2.67 15.91 -3.47
C PHE A 27 3.55 17.16 -3.57
N HIS A 28 3.06 18.33 -3.09
CA HIS A 28 3.91 19.51 -2.95
C HIS A 28 5.11 19.26 -2.02
N VAL A 29 4.90 18.52 -0.93
CA VAL A 29 5.99 18.15 -0.02
C VAL A 29 6.86 17.06 -0.64
N LEU A 30 6.27 16.02 -1.22
CA LEU A 30 6.97 14.88 -1.78
C LEU A 30 7.91 15.24 -2.93
N LYS A 31 7.58 16.25 -3.75
CA LYS A 31 8.42 16.70 -4.87
C LYS A 31 9.82 17.18 -4.46
N LYS A 32 10.06 17.42 -3.18
CA LYS A 32 11.38 17.81 -2.63
C LYS A 32 12.32 16.61 -2.46
N TYR A 33 11.81 15.39 -2.59
CA TYR A 33 12.53 14.15 -2.34
C TYR A 33 12.40 13.21 -3.54
N GLU A 34 13.28 12.23 -3.66
CA GLU A 34 13.05 11.10 -4.56
C GLU A 34 12.07 10.14 -3.89
N VAL A 35 10.91 9.95 -4.51
CA VAL A 35 9.81 9.19 -3.94
C VAL A 35 9.30 8.16 -4.93
N TRP A 36 9.21 6.93 -4.49
CA TRP A 36 8.49 5.86 -5.15
C TRP A 36 7.25 5.52 -4.33
N PHE A 37 6.10 5.51 -4.97
CA PHE A 37 4.86 5.21 -4.29
C PHE A 37 4.02 4.18 -5.05
N ILE A 38 3.11 3.54 -4.31
CA ILE A 38 2.06 2.68 -4.83
C ILE A 38 0.72 3.13 -4.27
N PRO A 39 -0.40 2.96 -5.02
CA PRO A 39 -1.72 3.28 -4.51
C PRO A 39 -2.17 2.30 -3.43
N GLY A 40 -2.95 2.80 -2.47
CA GLY A 40 -3.68 2.01 -1.48
C GLY A 40 -5.15 1.81 -1.88
N ASN A 41 -5.96 1.30 -0.94
CA ASN A 41 -7.37 0.94 -1.16
C ASN A 41 -8.29 2.14 -1.44
N VAL A 42 -8.00 3.31 -0.89
CA VAL A 42 -8.84 4.52 -1.05
C VAL A 42 -8.29 5.52 -2.06
N ASP A 43 -7.16 5.23 -2.67
CA ASP A 43 -6.49 6.15 -3.57
C ASP A 43 -7.19 6.23 -4.94
N ASP A 44 -7.19 7.44 -5.50
CA ASP A 44 -7.59 7.69 -6.87
C ASP A 44 -6.33 7.79 -7.74
N VAL A 45 -6.02 6.69 -8.43
CA VAL A 45 -4.79 6.55 -9.22
C VAL A 45 -4.72 7.57 -10.35
N ASP A 46 -5.85 7.92 -10.95
CA ASP A 46 -5.91 8.89 -12.04
C ASP A 46 -5.53 10.28 -11.53
N ILE A 47 -6.05 10.66 -10.36
CA ILE A 47 -5.70 11.94 -9.72
C ILE A 47 -4.24 11.91 -9.29
N MET A 48 -3.78 10.85 -8.60
CA MET A 48 -2.39 10.74 -8.16
C MET A 48 -1.41 10.89 -9.33
N ASN A 49 -1.71 10.29 -10.46
CA ASN A 49 -0.87 10.34 -11.65
C ASN A 49 -0.75 11.76 -12.25
N THR A 50 -1.66 12.68 -11.96
CA THR A 50 -1.53 14.09 -12.38
C THR A 50 -0.44 14.86 -11.65
N TYR A 51 0.01 14.34 -10.50
CA TYR A 51 1.04 14.96 -9.65
C TYR A 51 2.45 14.35 -9.83
N LEU A 52 2.63 13.41 -10.77
CA LEU A 52 3.92 12.81 -11.05
C LEU A 52 4.96 13.85 -11.48
N SER A 53 6.22 13.56 -11.18
CA SER A 53 7.37 14.40 -11.56
C SER A 53 8.60 13.53 -11.72
N ASN A 54 9.73 14.12 -12.10
CA ASN A 54 11.00 13.38 -12.18
C ASN A 54 11.40 12.77 -10.82
N SER A 55 11.04 13.43 -9.72
CA SER A 55 11.37 12.98 -8.36
C SER A 55 10.26 12.15 -7.69
N VAL A 56 9.04 12.15 -8.22
CA VAL A 56 7.90 11.40 -7.63
C VAL A 56 7.31 10.48 -8.69
N LYS A 57 7.44 9.18 -8.47
CA LYS A 57 7.10 8.15 -9.46
C LYS A 57 6.11 7.15 -8.89
N ASN A 58 5.07 6.86 -9.66
CA ASN A 58 4.23 5.68 -9.42
C ASN A 58 4.98 4.46 -9.97
N VAL A 59 5.32 3.53 -9.08
CA VAL A 59 6.09 2.32 -9.42
C VAL A 59 5.26 1.04 -9.28
N ASP A 60 3.93 1.17 -9.26
CA ASP A 60 3.01 0.05 -9.15
C ASP A 60 3.19 -0.98 -10.29
N GLY A 61 3.42 -2.23 -9.93
CA GLY A 61 3.68 -3.34 -10.86
C GLY A 61 5.10 -3.36 -11.45
N LEU A 62 6.04 -2.60 -10.89
CA LEU A 62 7.42 -2.48 -11.37
C LEU A 62 8.42 -3.03 -10.34
N ILE A 63 9.61 -3.41 -10.86
CA ILE A 63 10.82 -3.63 -10.05
C ILE A 63 11.72 -2.40 -10.23
N VAL A 64 12.19 -1.86 -9.12
CA VAL A 64 13.19 -0.78 -9.08
C VAL A 64 14.47 -1.32 -8.46
N GLU A 65 15.59 -1.05 -9.10
CA GLU A 65 16.90 -1.38 -8.53
C GLU A 65 17.43 -0.21 -7.70
N TYR A 66 17.78 -0.50 -6.46
CA TYR A 66 18.36 0.47 -5.54
C TYR A 66 19.37 -0.23 -4.64
N ASP A 67 20.58 0.30 -4.55
CA ASP A 67 21.67 -0.21 -3.72
C ASP A 67 21.91 -1.73 -3.90
N ASN A 68 22.00 -2.18 -5.16
CA ASN A 68 22.16 -3.58 -5.57
C ASN A 68 21.01 -4.52 -5.14
N LYS A 69 19.87 -3.97 -4.73
CA LYS A 69 18.66 -4.73 -4.42
C LYS A 69 17.57 -4.45 -5.43
N LYS A 70 16.82 -5.47 -5.76
CA LYS A 70 15.60 -5.39 -6.57
C LYS A 70 14.40 -5.25 -5.65
N ILE A 71 13.72 -4.12 -5.71
CA ILE A 71 12.53 -3.82 -4.92
C ILE A 71 11.31 -3.90 -5.84
N GLY A 72 10.44 -4.86 -5.60
CA GLY A 72 9.19 -5.04 -6.32
C GLY A 72 8.07 -4.30 -5.63
N PHE A 73 7.17 -3.70 -6.41
CA PHE A 73 6.07 -2.88 -5.91
C PHE A 73 4.74 -3.34 -6.46
N ALA A 74 3.75 -3.61 -5.60
CA ALA A 74 2.39 -3.96 -6.00
C ALA A 74 1.37 -3.25 -5.11
N GLY A 75 0.75 -2.21 -5.65
CA GLY A 75 -0.31 -1.43 -5.01
C GLY A 75 -1.71 -2.00 -5.26
N GLY A 76 -2.66 -1.37 -4.59
CA GLY A 76 -4.08 -1.72 -4.57
C GLY A 76 -4.51 -2.35 -3.26
N GLY A 77 -5.74 -2.06 -2.85
CA GLY A 77 -6.37 -2.68 -1.68
C GLY A 77 -7.14 -3.94 -2.03
N VAL A 78 -7.33 -4.79 -1.04
CA VAL A 78 -8.18 -5.98 -1.17
C VAL A 78 -9.64 -5.56 -1.28
N PRO A 79 -10.47 -6.20 -2.14
CA PRO A 79 -11.87 -5.85 -2.30
C PRO A 79 -12.67 -5.91 -1.01
N THR A 80 -13.45 -4.87 -0.74
CA THR A 80 -14.38 -4.79 0.39
C THR A 80 -15.79 -4.48 -0.10
N PRO A 81 -16.83 -4.64 0.74
CA PRO A 81 -18.19 -4.23 0.39
C PRO A 81 -18.33 -2.72 0.08
N ILE A 82 -17.34 -1.89 0.44
CA ILE A 82 -17.33 -0.45 0.17
C ILE A 82 -16.97 -0.18 -1.30
N ASN A 83 -16.24 -1.09 -1.94
CA ASN A 83 -15.77 -0.96 -3.32
C ASN A 83 -15.06 0.38 -3.56
N ALA A 84 -14.04 0.65 -2.75
CA ALA A 84 -13.25 1.87 -2.84
C ALA A 84 -12.41 1.90 -4.13
N ARG A 85 -12.03 3.10 -4.57
CA ARG A 85 -11.42 3.31 -5.91
C ARG A 85 -10.10 2.61 -6.14
N GLY A 86 -9.31 2.42 -5.09
CA GLY A 86 -8.01 1.75 -5.16
C GLY A 86 -8.07 0.24 -4.88
N GLU A 87 -9.28 -0.32 -4.67
CA GLU A 87 -9.45 -1.77 -4.53
C GLU A 87 -9.34 -2.46 -5.90
N ILE A 88 -8.66 -3.59 -5.92
CA ILE A 88 -8.49 -4.44 -7.13
C ILE A 88 -8.79 -5.89 -6.78
N ASP A 89 -9.19 -6.69 -7.76
CA ASP A 89 -9.43 -8.12 -7.54
C ASP A 89 -8.12 -8.92 -7.37
N GLU A 90 -8.25 -10.12 -6.79
CA GLU A 90 -7.13 -11.03 -6.52
C GLU A 90 -6.37 -11.41 -7.80
N ASP A 91 -7.08 -11.63 -8.91
CA ASP A 91 -6.45 -11.99 -10.20
C ASP A 91 -5.60 -10.84 -10.75
N THR A 92 -6.08 -9.61 -10.65
CA THR A 92 -5.36 -8.41 -11.06
C THR A 92 -4.10 -8.25 -10.21
N PHE A 93 -4.22 -8.42 -8.88
CA PHE A 93 -3.07 -8.34 -7.97
C PHE A 93 -2.06 -9.47 -8.24
N SER A 94 -2.52 -10.70 -8.43
CA SER A 94 -1.67 -11.86 -8.77
C SER A 94 -0.89 -11.64 -10.08
N LYS A 95 -1.53 -11.02 -11.09
CA LYS A 95 -0.85 -10.64 -12.35
C LYS A 95 0.26 -9.59 -12.12
N LYS A 96 0.08 -8.64 -11.19
CA LYS A 96 1.16 -7.73 -10.80
C LYS A 96 2.31 -8.50 -10.16
N LEU A 97 2.04 -9.35 -9.16
CA LEU A 97 3.05 -10.16 -8.48
C LEU A 97 3.84 -11.05 -9.44
N SER A 98 3.20 -11.60 -10.46
CA SER A 98 3.86 -12.47 -11.45
C SER A 98 5.03 -11.81 -12.19
N LYS A 99 5.07 -10.47 -12.24
CA LYS A 99 6.15 -9.68 -12.84
C LYS A 99 7.28 -9.37 -11.87
N LEU A 100 7.09 -9.64 -10.57
CA LEU A 100 7.98 -9.22 -9.48
C LEU A 100 8.79 -10.37 -8.87
N LYS A 101 8.89 -11.52 -9.56
CA LYS A 101 9.49 -12.76 -9.04
C LYS A 101 10.96 -12.64 -8.64
N ASP A 102 11.69 -11.74 -9.29
CA ASP A 102 13.12 -11.54 -9.05
C ASP A 102 13.41 -10.49 -7.97
N SER A 103 12.40 -10.09 -7.19
CA SER A 103 12.56 -9.07 -6.17
C SER A 103 13.22 -9.62 -4.91
N ASN A 104 14.19 -8.89 -4.36
CA ASN A 104 14.75 -9.14 -3.02
C ASN A 104 13.80 -8.63 -1.93
N ILE A 105 13.09 -7.53 -2.21
CA ILE A 105 12.14 -6.90 -1.32
C ILE A 105 10.83 -6.72 -2.09
N ILE A 106 9.71 -7.05 -1.47
CA ILE A 106 8.38 -6.79 -2.03
C ILE A 106 7.64 -5.77 -1.16
N CYS A 107 7.17 -4.70 -1.78
CA CYS A 107 6.38 -3.64 -1.14
C CYS A 107 4.94 -3.70 -1.66
N THR A 108 3.98 -3.84 -0.74
CA THR A 108 2.56 -3.89 -1.06
C THR A 108 1.76 -2.95 -0.17
N HIS A 109 0.53 -2.60 -0.56
CA HIS A 109 -0.34 -1.83 0.32
C HIS A 109 -0.88 -2.71 1.45
N ALA A 110 -1.60 -3.78 1.12
CA ALA A 110 -2.18 -4.70 2.09
C ALA A 110 -1.24 -5.89 2.39
N PRO A 111 -1.38 -6.53 3.56
CA PRO A 111 -0.54 -7.63 4.01
C PRO A 111 -0.84 -8.94 3.25
N PRO A 112 0.07 -9.95 3.33
CA PRO A 112 -0.27 -11.32 3.01
C PRO A 112 -1.35 -11.84 3.98
N LEU A 113 -2.21 -12.76 3.52
CA LEU A 113 -3.26 -13.34 4.34
C LEU A 113 -2.67 -14.30 5.39
N VAL A 114 -2.10 -13.72 6.43
CA VAL A 114 -1.61 -14.40 7.64
C VAL A 114 -2.37 -13.84 8.83
N ARG A 115 -2.98 -14.72 9.62
CA ARG A 115 -3.93 -14.33 10.68
C ARG A 115 -3.38 -13.23 11.60
N GLU A 116 -2.14 -13.36 12.04
CA GLU A 116 -1.48 -12.44 12.97
C GLU A 116 -1.23 -11.06 12.36
N LEU A 117 -1.06 -11.00 11.04
CA LEU A 117 -0.83 -9.77 10.29
C LEU A 117 -2.12 -9.04 9.91
N VAL A 118 -3.23 -9.79 9.77
CA VAL A 118 -4.55 -9.24 9.36
C VAL A 118 -5.53 -9.08 10.53
N THR A 119 -5.18 -9.49 11.75
CA THR A 119 -6.05 -9.29 12.91
C THR A 119 -5.79 -7.93 13.54
N ASP A 120 -6.76 -7.03 13.48
CA ASP A 120 -6.72 -5.74 14.19
C ASP A 120 -7.10 -5.93 15.65
N VAL A 121 -6.18 -5.58 16.57
CA VAL A 121 -6.35 -5.83 18.02
C VAL A 121 -7.29 -4.84 18.71
N VAL A 122 -7.57 -3.70 18.11
CA VAL A 122 -8.48 -2.69 18.68
C VAL A 122 -9.93 -3.03 18.34
N THR A 123 -10.19 -3.39 17.11
CA THR A 123 -11.54 -3.76 16.65
C THR A 123 -11.84 -5.24 16.87
N ASN A 124 -10.81 -6.04 17.14
CA ASN A 124 -10.85 -7.50 17.20
C ASN A 124 -11.44 -8.15 15.93
N LYS A 125 -11.22 -7.51 14.79
CA LYS A 125 -11.66 -7.98 13.47
C LYS A 125 -10.50 -8.59 12.72
N ILE A 126 -10.82 -9.57 11.90
CA ILE A 126 -9.91 -10.06 10.87
C ILE A 126 -10.14 -9.17 9.65
N GLU A 127 -9.15 -8.37 9.33
CA GLU A 127 -9.12 -7.53 8.14
C GLU A 127 -8.76 -8.37 6.90
N GLN A 128 -8.76 -7.75 5.74
CA GLN A 128 -8.42 -8.41 4.50
C GLN A 128 -6.90 -8.51 4.30
N GLY A 129 -6.47 -9.55 3.61
CA GLY A 129 -5.09 -9.76 3.18
C GLY A 129 -5.06 -10.53 1.86
N TRP A 130 -3.96 -10.44 1.13
CA TRP A 130 -3.79 -11.08 -0.16
C TRP A 130 -3.40 -12.56 -0.02
N VAL A 131 -4.19 -13.45 -0.59
CA VAL A 131 -3.85 -14.88 -0.70
C VAL A 131 -2.66 -15.05 -1.63
N SER A 132 -2.71 -14.44 -2.81
CA SER A 132 -1.63 -14.52 -3.81
C SER A 132 -0.30 -13.94 -3.32
N LEU A 133 -0.30 -12.95 -2.40
CA LEU A 133 0.93 -12.45 -1.79
C LEU A 133 1.53 -13.48 -0.84
N LYS A 134 0.69 -14.15 -0.05
CA LYS A 134 1.13 -15.23 0.82
C LYS A 134 1.79 -16.35 0.00
N ASP A 135 1.11 -16.82 -1.05
CA ASP A 135 1.61 -17.86 -1.94
C ASP A 135 2.91 -17.42 -2.65
N PHE A 136 2.97 -16.16 -3.11
CA PHE A 136 4.18 -15.57 -3.71
C PHE A 136 5.36 -15.60 -2.74
N ILE A 137 5.17 -15.20 -1.49
CA ILE A 137 6.22 -15.21 -0.46
C ILE A 137 6.67 -16.65 -0.18
N GLU A 138 5.76 -17.60 -0.08
CA GLU A 138 6.08 -19.01 0.18
C GLU A 138 6.89 -19.64 -0.97
N ILE A 139 6.64 -19.22 -2.22
CA ILE A 139 7.32 -19.78 -3.42
C ILE A 139 8.65 -19.07 -3.68
N TYR A 140 8.68 -17.72 -3.71
CA TYR A 140 9.84 -16.96 -4.17
C TYR A 140 10.73 -16.47 -3.04
N GLN A 141 10.24 -16.43 -1.80
CA GLN A 141 10.98 -16.13 -0.58
C GLN A 141 11.83 -14.86 -0.68
N PRO A 142 11.27 -13.67 -1.02
CA PRO A 142 12.02 -12.43 -0.93
C PRO A 142 12.56 -12.23 0.49
N GLU A 143 13.65 -11.49 0.66
CA GLU A 143 14.23 -11.22 1.97
C GLU A 143 13.24 -10.50 2.90
N TYR A 144 12.50 -9.54 2.32
CA TYR A 144 11.50 -8.75 3.02
C TYR A 144 10.19 -8.63 2.25
N SER A 145 9.08 -8.63 2.99
CA SER A 145 7.77 -8.20 2.53
C SER A 145 7.30 -7.05 3.41
N LEU A 146 7.18 -5.86 2.84
CA LEU A 146 6.81 -4.61 3.52
C LEU A 146 5.39 -4.21 3.10
N PHE A 147 4.53 -3.92 4.07
CA PHE A 147 3.12 -3.58 3.82
C PHE A 147 2.54 -2.70 4.94
N GLY A 148 1.33 -2.18 4.74
CA GLY A 148 0.58 -1.40 5.71
C GLY A 148 -0.87 -1.89 5.85
N ASP A 149 -1.83 -0.98 5.63
CA ASP A 149 -3.29 -1.15 5.61
C ASP A 149 -3.88 -1.50 6.98
N VAL A 150 -3.51 -2.62 7.58
CA VAL A 150 -3.96 -2.98 8.95
C VAL A 150 -3.23 -2.09 9.96
N HIS A 151 -3.97 -1.16 10.57
CA HIS A 151 -3.37 -0.09 11.38
C HIS A 151 -2.83 -0.57 12.73
N GLN A 152 -3.46 -1.57 13.33
CA GLN A 152 -3.11 -2.10 14.64
C GLN A 152 -3.10 -3.63 14.61
N PRO A 153 -2.18 -4.23 13.83
CA PRO A 153 -2.13 -5.68 13.67
C PRO A 153 -1.71 -6.37 14.97
N GLN A 154 -2.15 -7.59 15.16
CA GLN A 154 -1.73 -8.45 16.27
C GLN A 154 -0.21 -8.65 16.27
N ALA A 155 0.39 -8.75 15.07
CA ALA A 155 1.83 -8.77 14.89
C ALA A 155 2.23 -7.76 13.81
N SER A 156 3.19 -6.88 14.12
CA SER A 156 3.81 -6.00 13.12
C SER A 156 5.01 -6.65 12.41
N TYR A 157 5.48 -7.77 12.93
CA TYR A 157 6.55 -8.59 12.36
C TYR A 157 6.13 -10.06 12.37
N TRP A 158 6.40 -10.76 11.28
CA TRP A 158 6.16 -12.19 11.12
C TRP A 158 7.18 -12.82 10.20
N SER A 159 7.59 -14.05 10.48
CA SER A 159 8.44 -14.82 9.56
C SER A 159 7.59 -15.82 8.79
N LEU A 160 7.58 -15.69 7.47
CA LEU A 160 6.95 -16.64 6.57
C LEU A 160 8.05 -17.32 5.75
N ASN A 161 8.38 -18.56 6.08
CA ASN A 161 9.61 -19.22 5.66
C ASN A 161 10.85 -18.36 6.00
N SER A 162 11.70 -18.03 5.01
CA SER A 162 12.85 -17.14 5.19
C SER A 162 12.52 -15.66 5.06
N THR A 163 11.31 -15.30 4.63
CA THR A 163 10.90 -13.92 4.41
C THR A 163 10.50 -13.22 5.71
N ARG A 164 11.03 -12.03 5.92
CA ARG A 164 10.66 -11.13 6.99
C ARG A 164 9.49 -10.24 6.55
N CYS A 165 8.30 -10.53 7.06
CA CYS A 165 7.07 -9.78 6.80
C CYS A 165 6.94 -8.67 7.84
N ILE A 166 6.88 -7.41 7.41
CA ILE A 166 6.86 -6.23 8.29
C ILE A 166 5.72 -5.30 7.91
N ASN A 167 4.82 -5.04 8.87
CA ASN A 167 3.88 -3.94 8.76
C ASN A 167 4.63 -2.64 9.10
N VAL A 168 4.76 -1.74 8.12
CA VAL A 168 5.52 -0.48 8.25
C VAL A 168 4.80 0.59 9.08
N GLY A 169 3.62 0.27 9.58
CA GLY A 169 2.88 1.11 10.50
C GLY A 169 1.89 2.05 9.83
N TYR A 170 1.33 2.94 10.66
CA TYR A 170 0.32 3.93 10.30
C TYR A 170 0.88 5.33 10.55
N PHE A 171 1.68 5.84 9.63
CA PHE A 171 2.40 7.12 9.76
C PHE A 171 1.49 8.29 10.13
N ARG A 172 0.30 8.38 9.51
CA ARG A 172 -0.66 9.47 9.75
C ARG A 172 -1.06 9.63 11.22
N ALA A 173 -1.15 8.52 11.97
CA ALA A 173 -1.54 8.55 13.38
C ALA A 173 -0.35 8.55 14.34
N THR A 174 0.77 7.93 13.93
CA THR A 174 1.89 7.64 14.84
C THR A 174 3.10 8.53 14.61
N ASN A 175 3.22 9.14 13.43
CA ASN A 175 4.44 9.80 12.92
C ASN A 175 5.69 8.87 12.93
N GLN A 176 5.47 7.56 12.96
CA GLN A 176 6.53 6.56 12.90
C GLN A 176 6.66 6.01 11.48
N TYR A 177 7.88 5.70 11.09
CA TYR A 177 8.21 5.09 9.81
C TYR A 177 9.30 4.04 9.99
N LEU A 178 9.38 3.11 9.05
CA LEU A 178 10.46 2.15 8.99
C LEU A 178 11.63 2.76 8.22
N GLU A 179 12.79 2.83 8.85
CA GLU A 179 14.04 3.18 8.19
C GLU A 179 14.82 1.90 7.91
N LEU A 180 14.99 1.59 6.62
CA LEU A 180 15.94 0.60 6.14
C LEU A 180 17.26 1.33 5.84
N SER A 181 17.91 1.83 6.88
CA SER A 181 19.29 2.30 6.74
C SER A 181 20.13 1.11 6.26
N SER A 182 21.17 1.35 5.49
CA SER A 182 22.13 0.41 4.88
C SER A 182 22.59 -0.74 5.80
N ILE A 183 21.66 -1.29 6.49
CA ILE A 183 21.75 -2.35 7.43
C ILE A 183 21.86 -3.63 6.64
N TYR A 184 23.05 -4.14 6.52
CA TYR A 184 23.25 -5.58 6.38
C TYR A 184 22.17 -6.27 5.55
N ILE A 185 21.86 -5.69 4.39
CA ILE A 185 21.09 -6.37 3.37
C ILE A 185 22.10 -7.16 2.53
#